data_d7062401dac2ddbfd3847fca8e12d7a5
#
_entry.id   d7062401dac2ddbfd3847fca8e12d7a5
#
_cell.length_a   1.000
_cell.length_b   1.000
_cell.length_c   1.000
_cell.angle_alpha   90.00
_cell.angle_beta   90.00
_cell.angle_gamma   90.00
#
_symmetry.space_group_name_H-M   'P 1'
#
loop_
_entity.id
_entity.type
_entity.pdbx_description
1 polymer ?
#
loop_
_entity_poly.entity_id
_entity_poly.type
_entity_poly.pdbx_seq_one_letter_code
_entity_poly.pdbx_strand_id
1 'polypeptide(L)'
;GLDPQVFFDISSKASGQSWSMTSYCPVPGVGPETPADRGYEGGFAAQLMLKDLRLAAEAAGSVNAYTPMGGEAQELYERFVQRGGGTKDFSALIKMIDDSWTAPADSN
;
A
#
# COMPACT_ATOMS: atom_id res chain seq x y z
N GLY A 1 -4.32 -21.05 -7.40
CA GLY A 1 -4.64 -19.73 -7.68
C GLY A 1 -4.18 -19.22 -9.02
N LEU A 2 -4.50 -17.98 -9.29
CA LEU A 2 -4.14 -17.33 -10.54
C LEU A 2 -2.71 -16.82 -10.45
N ASP A 3 -1.91 -17.07 -11.51
CA ASP A 3 -0.56 -16.54 -11.58
C ASP A 3 -0.58 -15.00 -11.52
N PRO A 4 0.16 -14.37 -10.61
CA PRO A 4 0.15 -12.91 -10.48
C PRO A 4 0.52 -12.17 -11.77
N GLN A 5 1.49 -12.67 -12.55
CA GLN A 5 1.86 -12.01 -13.79
C GLN A 5 0.75 -12.08 -14.81
N VAL A 6 0.05 -13.21 -14.92
CA VAL A 6 -1.10 -13.36 -15.83
C VAL A 6 -2.22 -12.41 -15.42
N PHE A 7 -2.49 -12.31 -14.13
CA PHE A 7 -3.49 -11.36 -13.64
C PHE A 7 -3.11 -9.92 -13.99
N PHE A 8 -1.84 -9.57 -13.79
CA PHE A 8 -1.34 -8.24 -14.15
C PHE A 8 -1.50 -7.98 -15.65
N ASP A 9 -1.08 -8.92 -16.49
CA ASP A 9 -1.11 -8.74 -17.95
C ASP A 9 -2.52 -8.48 -18.46
N ILE A 10 -3.50 -9.15 -17.90
CA ILE A 10 -4.89 -8.99 -18.32
C ILE A 10 -5.50 -7.71 -17.74
N SER A 11 -5.37 -7.53 -16.44
CA SER A 11 -6.02 -6.42 -15.73
C SER A 11 -5.45 -5.06 -16.10
N SER A 12 -4.14 -4.99 -16.41
CA SER A 12 -3.51 -3.72 -16.76
C SER A 12 -4.02 -3.14 -18.09
N LYS A 13 -4.74 -3.94 -18.87
CA LYS A 13 -5.31 -3.53 -20.16
C LYS A 13 -6.83 -3.53 -20.15
N ALA A 14 -7.44 -3.69 -18.99
CA ALA A 14 -8.89 -3.80 -18.85
C ALA A 14 -9.40 -2.64 -17.99
N SER A 15 -10.66 -2.68 -17.62
CA SER A 15 -11.31 -1.61 -16.87
C SER A 15 -10.76 -1.41 -15.45
N GLY A 16 -10.05 -2.40 -14.92
CA GLY A 16 -9.40 -2.30 -13.61
C GLY A 16 -8.03 -1.62 -13.64
N GLN A 17 -7.58 -1.15 -14.81
CA GLN A 17 -6.28 -0.52 -14.93
C GLN A 17 -6.20 0.74 -14.07
N SER A 18 -5.04 0.96 -13.45
CA SER A 18 -4.74 2.16 -12.67
C SER A 18 -3.23 2.35 -12.69
N TRP A 19 -2.79 3.56 -12.38
CA TRP A 19 -1.36 3.83 -12.21
C TRP A 19 -0.76 2.91 -11.15
N SER A 20 -1.46 2.72 -10.06
CA SER A 20 -0.98 1.84 -8.97
C SER A 20 -0.74 0.42 -9.46
N MET A 21 -1.58 -0.07 -10.37
CA MET A 21 -1.39 -1.41 -10.93
C MET A 21 -0.25 -1.43 -11.95
N THR A 22 -0.25 -0.50 -12.91
CA THR A 22 0.67 -0.60 -14.05
C THR A 22 2.08 -0.12 -13.75
N SER A 23 2.25 0.80 -12.81
CA SER A 23 3.55 1.43 -12.53
C SER A 23 4.05 1.17 -11.12
N TYR A 24 3.21 0.69 -10.22
CA TYR A 24 3.56 0.53 -8.81
C TYR A 24 3.00 -0.76 -8.22
N CYS A 25 3.03 -1.83 -9.00
CA CYS A 25 2.50 -3.11 -8.54
C CYS A 25 3.20 -3.57 -7.27
N PRO A 26 2.45 -3.92 -6.22
CA PRO A 26 3.06 -4.27 -4.93
C PRO A 26 3.59 -5.70 -4.83
N VAL A 27 3.49 -6.48 -5.91
CA VAL A 27 3.94 -7.87 -5.92
C VAL A 27 5.33 -7.95 -6.54
N PRO A 28 6.33 -8.48 -5.81
CA PRO A 28 7.69 -8.58 -6.36
C PRO A 28 7.71 -9.37 -7.66
N GLY A 29 8.47 -8.86 -8.63
CA GLY A 29 8.67 -9.54 -9.91
C GLY A 29 7.52 -9.41 -10.89
N VAL A 30 6.49 -8.65 -10.57
CA VAL A 30 5.32 -8.45 -11.44
C VAL A 30 5.31 -7.01 -11.94
N GLY A 31 5.26 -6.84 -13.26
CA GLY A 31 5.28 -5.51 -13.87
C GLY A 31 6.63 -4.83 -13.78
N PRO A 32 6.68 -3.51 -13.98
CA PRO A 32 7.93 -2.75 -13.88
C PRO A 32 8.52 -2.81 -12.47
N GLU A 33 9.80 -2.48 -12.36
CA GLU A 33 10.48 -2.47 -11.07
C GLU A 33 9.89 -1.43 -10.13
N THR A 34 9.66 -1.84 -8.86
CA THR A 34 9.09 -0.98 -7.82
C THR A 34 9.82 -1.29 -6.51
N PRO A 35 9.56 -0.54 -5.44
CA PRO A 35 10.12 -0.89 -4.13
C PRO A 35 9.82 -2.32 -3.68
N ALA A 36 8.74 -2.93 -4.15
CA ALA A 36 8.44 -4.33 -3.83
C ALA A 36 9.57 -5.27 -4.24
N ASP A 37 10.30 -4.93 -5.30
CA ASP A 37 11.39 -5.77 -5.82
C ASP A 37 12.66 -5.67 -4.99
N ARG A 38 12.71 -4.78 -4.00
CA ARG A 38 13.88 -4.62 -3.13
C ARG A 38 13.48 -4.58 -1.66
N GLY A 39 12.57 -5.47 -1.29
CA GLY A 39 12.13 -5.61 0.09
C GLY A 39 11.31 -4.44 0.60
N TYR A 40 10.69 -3.69 -0.29
CA TYR A 40 9.89 -2.50 0.06
C TYR A 40 10.74 -1.42 0.74
N GLU A 41 12.02 -1.39 0.43
CA GLU A 41 12.92 -0.35 0.93
C GLU A 41 12.87 0.87 0.04
N GLY A 42 13.03 2.04 0.64
CA GLY A 42 12.92 3.30 -0.10
C GLY A 42 11.47 3.61 -0.46
N GLY A 43 11.26 4.35 -1.53
CA GLY A 43 9.93 4.72 -1.96
C GLY A 43 9.25 5.70 -1.03
N PHE A 44 7.95 5.51 -0.80
CA PHE A 44 7.15 6.39 0.06
C PHE A 44 6.75 5.64 1.32
N ALA A 45 7.29 6.05 2.46
CA ALA A 45 7.11 5.33 3.72
C ALA A 45 5.65 5.26 4.16
N ALA A 46 5.25 4.09 4.65
CA ALA A 46 3.88 3.88 5.11
C ALA A 46 3.45 4.87 6.20
N GLN A 47 4.38 5.29 7.07
CA GLN A 47 4.05 6.29 8.08
C GLN A 47 3.72 7.64 7.48
N LEU A 48 4.30 7.97 6.33
CA LEU A 48 3.97 9.21 5.61
C LEU A 48 2.62 9.09 4.90
N MET A 49 2.31 7.91 4.36
CA MET A 49 0.99 7.64 3.82
C MET A 49 -0.08 7.81 4.91
N LEU A 50 0.18 7.29 6.10
CA LEU A 50 -0.74 7.44 7.22
C LEU A 50 -0.94 8.93 7.58
N LYS A 51 0.15 9.69 7.60
CA LYS A 51 0.03 11.13 7.85
C LYS A 51 -0.85 11.81 6.81
N ASP A 52 -0.66 11.49 5.54
CA ASP A 52 -1.46 12.06 4.47
C ASP A 52 -2.93 11.68 4.60
N LEU A 53 -3.22 10.44 4.97
CA LEU A 53 -4.59 9.98 5.17
C LEU A 53 -5.26 10.71 6.34
N ARG A 54 -4.51 10.95 7.41
CA ARG A 54 -5.04 11.72 8.55
C ARG A 54 -5.33 13.17 8.16
N LEU A 55 -4.45 13.79 7.39
CA LEU A 55 -4.68 15.15 6.90
C LEU A 55 -5.90 15.23 6.01
N ALA A 56 -6.06 14.23 5.12
CA ALA A 56 -7.22 14.16 4.25
C ALA A 56 -8.51 14.00 5.05
N ALA A 57 -8.48 13.18 6.10
CA ALA A 57 -9.64 12.98 6.97
C ALA A 57 -10.02 14.26 7.71
N GLU A 58 -9.04 15.02 8.19
CA GLU A 58 -9.30 16.31 8.83
C GLU A 58 -9.95 17.29 7.85
N ALA A 59 -9.41 17.38 6.63
CA ALA A 59 -9.95 18.26 5.62
C ALA A 59 -11.39 17.87 5.26
N ALA A 60 -11.65 16.57 5.09
CA ALA A 60 -12.98 16.07 4.81
C ALA A 60 -13.97 16.41 5.94
N GLY A 61 -13.52 16.22 7.19
CA GLY A 61 -14.36 16.53 8.36
C GLY A 61 -14.72 18.00 8.44
N SER A 62 -13.79 18.88 8.05
CA SER A 62 -14.03 20.32 8.11
C SER A 62 -15.11 20.81 7.14
N VAL A 63 -15.39 20.04 6.09
CA VAL A 63 -16.40 20.38 5.08
C VAL A 63 -17.53 19.34 5.01
N ASN A 64 -17.58 18.42 5.98
CA ASN A 64 -18.57 17.36 6.05
C ASN A 64 -18.60 16.47 4.81
N ALA A 65 -17.42 16.22 4.19
CA ALA A 65 -17.32 15.30 3.06
C ALA A 65 -17.32 13.86 3.57
N TYR A 66 -18.01 12.99 2.84
CA TYR A 66 -18.09 11.58 3.19
C TYR A 66 -17.01 10.81 2.42
N THR A 67 -15.99 10.31 3.13
CA THR A 67 -14.84 9.64 2.51
C THR A 67 -14.58 8.27 3.18
N PRO A 68 -15.52 7.30 3.01
CA PRO A 68 -15.39 6.02 3.72
C PRO A 68 -14.19 5.20 3.27
N MET A 69 -13.80 5.26 1.99
CA MET A 69 -12.65 4.50 1.51
C MET A 69 -11.34 5.03 2.10
N GLY A 70 -11.22 6.36 2.21
CA GLY A 70 -10.08 6.98 2.89
C GLY A 70 -10.01 6.60 4.37
N GLY A 71 -11.14 6.51 5.03
CA GLY A 71 -11.22 6.08 6.43
C GLY A 71 -10.76 4.65 6.62
N GLU A 72 -11.19 3.76 5.73
CA GLU A 72 -10.76 2.37 5.73
C GLU A 72 -9.24 2.25 5.51
N ALA A 73 -8.72 3.00 4.53
CA ALA A 73 -7.29 3.00 4.25
C ALA A 73 -6.51 3.51 5.47
N GLN A 74 -6.99 4.56 6.12
CA GLN A 74 -6.35 5.08 7.33
C GLN A 74 -6.23 4.01 8.41
N GLU A 75 -7.31 3.26 8.67
CA GLU A 75 -7.28 2.20 9.67
C GLU A 75 -6.27 1.12 9.33
N LEU A 76 -6.19 0.72 8.06
CA LEU A 76 -5.24 -0.29 7.62
C LEU A 76 -3.81 0.18 7.82
N TYR A 77 -3.49 1.41 7.45
CA TYR A 77 -2.14 1.94 7.64
C TYR A 77 -1.82 2.16 9.11
N GLU A 78 -2.79 2.51 9.94
CA GLU A 78 -2.56 2.59 11.38
C GLU A 78 -2.11 1.24 11.94
N ARG A 79 -2.80 0.17 11.55
CA ARG A 79 -2.41 -1.18 11.97
C ARG A 79 -1.03 -1.56 11.45
N PHE A 80 -0.75 -1.26 10.19
CA PHE A 80 0.53 -1.60 9.59
C PHE A 80 1.69 -0.89 10.28
N VAL A 81 1.53 0.39 10.57
CA VAL A 81 2.55 1.15 11.30
C VAL A 81 2.73 0.59 12.71
N GLN A 82 1.65 0.27 13.41
CA GLN A 82 1.72 -0.34 14.74
C GLN A 82 2.44 -1.68 14.72
N ARG A 83 2.36 -2.41 13.62
CA ARG A 83 3.01 -3.71 13.46
C ARG A 83 4.44 -3.60 12.94
N GLY A 84 5.00 -2.40 12.91
CA GLY A 84 6.39 -2.17 12.58
C GLY A 84 6.67 -1.84 11.11
N GLY A 85 5.62 -1.61 10.30
CA GLY A 85 5.78 -1.35 8.87
C GLY A 85 6.01 0.11 8.48
N GLY A 86 6.12 1.02 9.45
CA GLY A 86 6.09 2.46 9.18
C GLY A 86 7.17 2.98 8.25
N THR A 87 8.37 2.37 8.28
CA THR A 87 9.49 2.82 7.44
C THR A 87 9.53 2.13 6.08
N LYS A 88 8.72 1.10 5.87
CA LYS A 88 8.66 0.41 4.59
C LYS A 88 7.84 1.23 3.59
N ASP A 89 8.09 1.00 2.30
CA ASP A 89 7.26 1.62 1.27
C ASP A 89 5.79 1.31 1.52
N PHE A 90 4.92 2.26 1.23
CA PHE A 90 3.49 2.11 1.53
C PHE A 90 2.87 0.88 0.85
N SER A 91 3.45 0.42 -0.26
CA SER A 91 2.95 -0.77 -0.95
C SER A 91 3.15 -2.06 -0.15
N ALA A 92 4.02 -2.04 0.87
CA ALA A 92 4.23 -3.21 1.73
C ALA A 92 2.97 -3.59 2.52
N LEU A 93 1.96 -2.74 2.55
CA LEU A 93 0.68 -3.06 3.16
C LEU A 93 0.09 -4.37 2.63
N ILE A 94 0.37 -4.71 1.38
CA ILE A 94 -0.13 -5.95 0.79
C ILE A 94 0.27 -7.17 1.62
N LYS A 95 1.43 -7.13 2.24
CA LYS A 95 1.92 -8.25 3.05
C LYS A 95 1.10 -8.43 4.32
N MET A 96 0.54 -7.36 4.85
CA MET A 96 -0.38 -7.47 5.99
C MET A 96 -1.73 -8.00 5.54
N ILE A 97 -2.17 -7.60 4.34
CA ILE A 97 -3.45 -8.03 3.80
C ILE A 97 -3.43 -9.53 3.46
N ASP A 98 -2.33 -10.02 2.91
CA ASP A 98 -2.21 -11.45 2.58
C ASP A 98 -1.65 -12.29 3.74
N ASP A 99 -1.53 -11.68 4.91
CA ASP A 99 -1.08 -12.32 6.15
C ASP A 99 0.35 -12.86 6.07
N SER A 100 1.17 -12.29 5.20
CA SER A 100 2.58 -12.70 5.07
C SER A 100 3.54 -11.71 5.74
N TRP A 101 3.02 -10.68 6.40
CA TRP A 101 3.87 -9.67 7.04
C TRP A 101 4.61 -10.24 8.23
N THR A 102 5.93 -10.11 8.19
CA THR A 102 6.77 -10.40 9.33
C THR A 102 7.42 -9.09 9.75
N ALA A 103 7.15 -8.66 10.97
CA ALA A 103 7.69 -7.40 11.47
C ALA A 103 9.21 -7.45 11.39
N PRO A 104 9.86 -6.30 11.06
CA PRO A 104 11.31 -6.24 11.07
C PRO A 104 11.86 -6.63 12.44
N ALA A 105 13.03 -7.25 12.44
CA ALA A 105 13.71 -7.52 13.70
C ALA A 105 13.88 -6.20 14.45
N ASP A 106 13.66 -6.24 15.76
CA ASP A 106 13.81 -5.05 16.57
C ASP A 106 15.24 -4.62 16.53
N SER A 107 15.50 -3.49 15.87
CA SER A 107 16.84 -3.00 15.70
C SER A 107 17.18 -1.87 16.65
N ASN A 108 16.23 -1.46 17.44
CA ASN A 108 16.38 -0.36 18.39
C ASN A 108 17.69 0.30 18.48
#